data_3569aca1e6a0f23ec0779345b45a5b74
#
_entry.id   3569aca1e6a0f23ec0779345b45a5b74
#
_cell.length_a   1.000
_cell.length_b   1.000
_cell.length_c   1.000
_cell.angle_alpha   90.00
_cell.angle_beta   90.00
_cell.angle_gamma   90.00
#
_symmetry.space_group_name_H-M   'P 1'
#
loop_
_entity.id
_entity.type
_entity.pdbx_description
1 polymer ?
#
loop_
_entity_poly.entity_id
_entity_poly.type
_entity_poly.pdbx_seq_one_letter_code
_entity_poly.pdbx_strand_id
1 'polypeptide(L)'
;MSFSSLFFTAGFLPLFLLIYTAVPGVRRKNRVLLCFSLLFYLAGGLHYLLLLLLMTALSFGFGYLIEERRGERRWFVIGISLLLLNLAFFKYSAFFLRPLLPLLPFHLPGALLPLGISFYSFRLISYLSDIQSGRLRAQSFESLLLYTADFHIISQGPIVRFREMEAALRERRMSPEDFCEGMFRFCLGLSKKTLLADHAGKLAGQFLPLDFLHAASQGNPPSVLASWLGGIFYMLQIYLDFSAYSDMALGLGRVCGFDYPENFDYPYAAHSVRDFWRRWHISLSSFFRDYVYIPLGGSHVSLPKLCRNLLLVWALTGLWHGASWNFVLWGLYYFFFIMIENLRRRREREELEEERVGTGEEGERKEEEKDRDREEKPEEKAAESAGGKEGRGFPGFRRQSAGERGKRGREIRGRRLLSHLYTLLVVYFGWILFRFSDFHALIAALKLQFGIGASALWDPITALSLWNNLIFFFACLLASTPLFHYIGISMQNGLQQSLSLRRKEERRSERIRDNESFGDDSLQLFDRESEAEAENEHEIALRRIQLRARRRKRALRRAAFFYYLERGAAALLFLALSVMAMVGSSYMPFLYNQF
;
A
#
# COMPACT_ATOMS: atom_id res chain seq x y z
N MET A 1 -13.86 18.91 2.04
CA MET A 1 -12.62 19.19 2.82
C MET A 1 -11.53 18.26 2.31
N SER A 2 -10.27 18.72 2.19
CA SER A 2 -9.14 17.90 1.70
C SER A 2 -7.99 17.95 2.70
N PHE A 3 -7.19 16.87 2.78
CA PHE A 3 -6.00 16.80 3.67
C PHE A 3 -4.94 17.85 3.34
N SER A 4 -4.84 18.26 2.09
CA SER A 4 -3.92 19.30 1.62
C SER A 4 -4.53 20.72 1.66
N SER A 5 -5.58 20.96 2.44
CA SER A 5 -6.12 22.29 2.66
C SER A 5 -5.64 22.89 3.96
N LEU A 6 -5.40 24.20 4.00
CA LEU A 6 -5.02 24.93 5.22
C LEU A 6 -6.04 24.77 6.33
N PHE A 7 -7.33 24.75 5.99
CA PHE A 7 -8.41 24.54 6.97
C PHE A 7 -8.30 23.17 7.65
N PHE A 8 -7.94 22.11 6.89
CA PHE A 8 -7.73 20.80 7.47
C PHE A 8 -6.48 20.78 8.35
N THR A 9 -5.34 21.23 7.83
CA THR A 9 -4.04 21.11 8.51
C THR A 9 -3.87 22.03 9.71
N ALA A 10 -4.43 23.26 9.65
CA ALA A 10 -4.29 24.25 10.72
C ALA A 10 -5.49 24.32 11.67
N GLY A 11 -6.66 23.83 11.30
CA GLY A 11 -7.89 23.88 12.11
C GLY A 11 -8.41 22.51 12.50
N PHE A 12 -8.90 21.74 11.52
CA PHE A 12 -9.59 20.47 11.77
C PHE A 12 -8.69 19.42 12.44
N LEU A 13 -7.50 19.19 11.90
CA LEU A 13 -6.61 18.15 12.41
C LEU A 13 -6.08 18.46 13.81
N PRO A 14 -5.58 19.67 14.14
CA PRO A 14 -5.16 19.98 15.50
C PRO A 14 -6.28 19.86 16.53
N LEU A 15 -7.49 20.34 16.20
CA LEU A 15 -8.66 20.21 17.07
C LEU A 15 -9.02 18.74 17.30
N PHE A 16 -9.04 17.93 16.23
CA PHE A 16 -9.27 16.49 16.32
C PHE A 16 -8.25 15.82 17.23
N LEU A 17 -6.95 16.05 17.00
CA LEU A 17 -5.88 15.44 17.77
C LEU A 17 -5.94 15.85 19.26
N LEU A 18 -6.22 17.11 19.55
CA LEU A 18 -6.37 17.59 20.92
C LEU A 18 -7.47 16.85 21.67
N ILE A 19 -8.66 16.76 21.09
CA ILE A 19 -9.80 16.07 21.71
C ILE A 19 -9.56 14.56 21.77
N TYR A 20 -9.06 13.97 20.68
CA TYR A 20 -8.85 12.53 20.59
C TYR A 20 -7.81 12.02 21.59
N THR A 21 -6.73 12.76 21.83
CA THR A 21 -5.70 12.39 22.80
C THR A 21 -6.16 12.59 24.24
N ALA A 22 -6.95 13.64 24.51
CA ALA A 22 -7.47 13.93 25.84
C ALA A 22 -8.51 12.92 26.34
N VAL A 23 -9.24 12.26 25.45
CA VAL A 23 -10.34 11.35 25.81
C VAL A 23 -9.79 9.96 26.16
N PRO A 24 -10.11 9.39 27.36
CA PRO A 24 -9.66 8.06 27.76
C PRO A 24 -10.56 6.95 27.19
N GLY A 25 -9.95 5.79 26.91
CA GLY A 25 -10.65 4.55 26.55
C GLY A 25 -11.07 4.48 25.06
N VAL A 26 -10.99 3.28 24.51
CA VAL A 26 -11.17 3.02 23.07
C VAL A 26 -12.58 3.39 22.58
N ARG A 27 -13.62 3.06 23.35
CA ARG A 27 -15.02 3.39 22.96
C ARG A 27 -15.24 4.89 22.80
N ARG A 28 -14.73 5.71 23.74
CA ARG A 28 -14.89 7.17 23.65
C ARG A 28 -14.07 7.74 22.49
N LYS A 29 -12.86 7.23 22.27
CA LYS A 29 -12.02 7.57 21.10
C LYS A 29 -12.71 7.22 19.79
N ASN A 30 -13.40 6.07 19.70
CA ASN A 30 -14.19 5.70 18.52
C ASN A 30 -15.30 6.72 18.25
N ARG A 31 -16.01 7.19 19.28
CA ARG A 31 -17.06 8.21 19.13
C ARG A 31 -16.50 9.56 18.68
N VAL A 32 -15.36 9.97 19.23
CA VAL A 32 -14.67 11.20 18.78
C VAL A 32 -14.28 11.06 17.30
N LEU A 33 -13.66 9.95 16.92
CA LEU A 33 -13.29 9.70 15.52
C LEU A 33 -14.52 9.66 14.61
N LEU A 34 -15.60 9.00 15.03
CA LEU A 34 -16.86 8.98 14.30
C LEU A 34 -17.45 10.39 14.12
N CYS A 35 -17.53 11.18 15.19
CA CYS A 35 -18.04 12.54 15.15
C CYS A 35 -17.26 13.40 14.15
N PHE A 36 -15.91 13.39 14.24
CA PHE A 36 -15.06 14.12 13.30
C PHE A 36 -15.16 13.59 11.87
N SER A 37 -15.34 12.27 11.69
CA SER A 37 -15.56 11.67 10.36
C SER A 37 -16.88 12.13 9.73
N LEU A 38 -17.95 12.20 10.51
CA LEU A 38 -19.23 12.71 10.03
C LEU A 38 -19.17 14.21 9.72
N LEU A 39 -18.48 15.01 10.55
CA LEU A 39 -18.23 16.43 10.28
C LEU A 39 -17.39 16.65 9.01
N PHE A 40 -16.34 15.83 8.83
CA PHE A 40 -15.52 15.85 7.62
C PHE A 40 -16.37 15.57 6.37
N TYR A 41 -17.24 14.58 6.46
CA TYR A 41 -18.11 14.18 5.34
C TYR A 41 -19.22 15.20 5.08
N LEU A 42 -19.80 15.79 6.13
CA LEU A 42 -20.81 16.85 6.05
C LEU A 42 -20.31 18.06 5.26
N ALA A 43 -19.02 18.37 5.33
CA ALA A 43 -18.41 19.43 4.53
C ALA A 43 -18.52 19.19 3.00
N GLY A 44 -18.83 17.98 2.56
CA GLY A 44 -19.14 17.64 1.16
C GLY A 44 -20.61 17.87 0.78
N GLY A 45 -21.50 18.01 1.77
CA GLY A 45 -22.94 18.23 1.58
C GLY A 45 -23.80 17.27 2.42
N LEU A 46 -24.87 17.79 2.98
CA LEU A 46 -25.79 17.03 3.85
C LEU A 46 -26.43 15.83 3.12
N HIS A 47 -26.82 16.00 1.87
CA HIS A 47 -27.44 14.92 1.07
C HIS A 47 -26.50 13.74 0.85
N TYR A 48 -25.20 13.98 0.69
CA TYR A 48 -24.20 12.91 0.58
C TYR A 48 -23.97 12.20 1.92
N LEU A 49 -24.01 12.94 3.03
CA LEU A 49 -23.97 12.35 4.36
C LEU A 49 -25.18 11.44 4.59
N LEU A 50 -26.38 11.88 4.25
CA LEU A 50 -27.59 11.08 4.36
C LEU A 50 -27.52 9.81 3.50
N LEU A 51 -26.95 9.91 2.30
CA LEU A 51 -26.72 8.75 1.43
C LEU A 51 -25.74 7.74 2.09
N LEU A 52 -24.62 8.21 2.64
CA LEU A 52 -23.67 7.36 3.35
C LEU A 52 -24.32 6.65 4.54
N LEU A 53 -25.12 7.38 5.34
CA LEU A 53 -25.86 6.82 6.47
C LEU A 53 -26.86 5.75 5.99
N LEU A 54 -27.61 6.02 4.90
CA LEU A 54 -28.55 5.07 4.31
C LEU A 54 -27.86 3.80 3.84
N MET A 55 -26.76 3.92 3.06
CA MET A 55 -26.02 2.76 2.56
C MET A 55 -25.41 1.94 3.70
N THR A 56 -24.95 2.61 4.76
CA THR A 56 -24.45 1.94 5.97
C THR A 56 -25.57 1.22 6.71
N ALA A 57 -26.75 1.85 6.88
CA ALA A 57 -27.90 1.24 7.55
C ALA A 57 -28.44 0.02 6.78
N LEU A 58 -28.53 0.12 5.45
CA LEU A 58 -28.91 -1.01 4.60
C LEU A 58 -27.91 -2.17 4.73
N SER A 59 -26.61 -1.86 4.67
CA SER A 59 -25.56 -2.88 4.83
C SER A 59 -25.54 -3.51 6.23
N PHE A 60 -25.87 -2.74 7.25
CA PHE A 60 -26.08 -3.25 8.62
C PHE A 60 -27.23 -4.26 8.66
N GLY A 61 -28.41 -3.90 8.14
CA GLY A 61 -29.57 -4.80 8.09
C GLY A 61 -29.30 -6.07 7.27
N PHE A 62 -28.72 -5.93 6.07
CA PHE A 62 -28.32 -7.09 5.26
C PHE A 62 -27.26 -7.94 5.94
N GLY A 63 -26.30 -7.35 6.67
CA GLY A 63 -25.31 -8.09 7.44
C GLY A 63 -25.95 -9.07 8.43
N TYR A 64 -26.94 -8.61 9.18
CA TYR A 64 -27.70 -9.47 10.12
C TYR A 64 -28.55 -10.52 9.38
N LEU A 65 -29.24 -10.14 8.31
CA LEU A 65 -30.05 -11.10 7.52
C LEU A 65 -29.19 -12.20 6.90
N ILE A 66 -28.00 -11.87 6.41
CA ILE A 66 -27.05 -12.83 5.85
C ILE A 66 -26.54 -13.78 6.95
N GLU A 67 -26.21 -13.25 8.14
CA GLU A 67 -25.72 -14.06 9.25
C GLU A 67 -26.80 -15.00 9.78
N GLU A 68 -28.02 -14.50 10.00
CA GLU A 68 -29.14 -15.25 10.54
C GLU A 68 -29.62 -16.34 9.55
N ARG A 69 -29.62 -16.02 8.25
CA ARG A 69 -30.12 -16.87 7.17
C ARG A 69 -29.00 -17.34 6.24
N ARG A 70 -27.93 -17.87 6.81
CA ARG A 70 -26.70 -18.27 6.08
C ARG A 70 -26.92 -19.18 4.86
N GLY A 71 -27.98 -19.98 4.83
CA GLY A 71 -28.36 -20.81 3.67
C GLY A 71 -28.96 -20.04 2.49
N GLU A 72 -29.43 -18.82 2.71
CA GLU A 72 -30.19 -18.05 1.73
C GLU A 72 -29.31 -16.99 1.05
N ARG A 73 -28.76 -17.35 -0.10
CA ARG A 73 -27.91 -16.44 -0.90
C ARG A 73 -28.63 -15.17 -1.39
N ARG A 74 -29.96 -15.15 -1.38
CA ARG A 74 -30.76 -14.02 -1.88
C ARG A 74 -30.44 -12.70 -1.17
N TRP A 75 -30.29 -12.70 0.16
CA TRP A 75 -30.03 -11.48 0.93
C TRP A 75 -28.66 -10.88 0.62
N PHE A 76 -27.66 -11.72 0.41
CA PHE A 76 -26.35 -11.30 -0.06
C PHE A 76 -26.44 -10.68 -1.47
N VAL A 77 -27.12 -11.35 -2.41
CA VAL A 77 -27.28 -10.83 -3.79
C VAL A 77 -28.01 -9.49 -3.79
N ILE A 78 -29.10 -9.35 -3.04
CA ILE A 78 -29.86 -8.10 -2.96
C ILE A 78 -28.98 -6.99 -2.37
N GLY A 79 -28.27 -7.24 -1.24
CA GLY A 79 -27.41 -6.25 -0.61
C GLY A 79 -26.28 -5.77 -1.53
N ILE A 80 -25.59 -6.69 -2.19
CA ILE A 80 -24.54 -6.34 -3.17
C ILE A 80 -25.13 -5.58 -4.37
N SER A 81 -26.27 -6.03 -4.90
CA SER A 81 -26.92 -5.36 -6.04
C SER A 81 -27.31 -3.93 -5.73
N LEU A 82 -27.82 -3.66 -4.54
CA LEU A 82 -28.16 -2.30 -4.11
C LEU A 82 -26.92 -1.40 -4.02
N LEU A 83 -25.82 -1.90 -3.47
CA LEU A 83 -24.55 -1.16 -3.40
C LEU A 83 -23.98 -0.87 -4.79
N LEU A 84 -24.02 -1.87 -5.69
CA LEU A 84 -23.55 -1.71 -7.08
C LEU A 84 -24.45 -0.78 -7.89
N LEU A 85 -25.78 -0.86 -7.72
CA LEU A 85 -26.73 0.03 -8.38
C LEU A 85 -26.56 1.49 -7.90
N ASN A 86 -26.37 1.70 -6.60
CA ASN A 86 -26.06 3.01 -6.05
C ASN A 86 -24.76 3.58 -6.66
N LEU A 87 -23.69 2.78 -6.70
CA LEU A 87 -22.44 3.19 -7.32
C LEU A 87 -22.61 3.48 -8.82
N ALA A 88 -23.30 2.60 -9.52
CA ALA A 88 -23.57 2.75 -10.95
C ALA A 88 -24.39 4.00 -11.26
N PHE A 89 -25.40 4.28 -10.46
CA PHE A 89 -26.23 5.47 -10.63
C PHE A 89 -25.41 6.77 -10.54
N PHE A 90 -24.64 6.95 -9.48
CA PHE A 90 -23.86 8.18 -9.32
C PHE A 90 -22.69 8.30 -10.29
N LYS A 91 -22.08 7.19 -10.69
CA LYS A 91 -20.87 7.21 -11.51
C LYS A 91 -21.16 7.16 -13.01
N TYR A 92 -22.19 6.47 -13.43
CA TYR A 92 -22.42 6.17 -14.86
C TYR A 92 -23.71 6.74 -15.43
N SER A 93 -24.66 7.23 -14.60
CA SER A 93 -25.93 7.77 -15.11
C SER A 93 -25.71 8.88 -16.13
N ALA A 94 -24.83 9.84 -15.83
CA ALA A 94 -24.52 10.92 -16.76
C ALA A 94 -23.91 10.41 -18.08
N PHE A 95 -23.07 9.38 -18.03
CA PHE A 95 -22.45 8.79 -19.22
C PHE A 95 -23.48 8.10 -20.13
N PHE A 96 -24.35 7.27 -19.56
CA PHE A 96 -25.35 6.53 -20.33
C PHE A 96 -26.55 7.41 -20.74
N LEU A 97 -26.90 8.41 -19.93
CA LEU A 97 -28.03 9.28 -20.23
C LEU A 97 -27.65 10.46 -21.14
N ARG A 98 -26.37 10.81 -21.26
CA ARG A 98 -25.89 11.92 -22.09
C ARG A 98 -26.41 11.90 -23.53
N PRO A 99 -26.48 10.76 -24.25
CA PRO A 99 -27.07 10.70 -25.58
C PRO A 99 -28.58 10.92 -25.58
N LEU A 100 -29.26 10.67 -24.46
CA LEU A 100 -30.73 10.80 -24.31
C LEU A 100 -31.12 12.18 -23.76
N LEU A 101 -30.19 12.95 -23.18
CA LEU A 101 -30.46 14.28 -22.61
C LEU A 101 -31.17 15.25 -23.57
N PRO A 102 -30.85 15.29 -24.88
CA PRO A 102 -31.61 16.15 -25.81
C PRO A 102 -33.08 15.76 -25.98
N LEU A 103 -33.41 14.49 -25.62
CA LEU A 103 -34.80 13.95 -25.73
C LEU A 103 -35.59 14.07 -24.42
N LEU A 104 -34.92 14.44 -23.33
CA LEU A 104 -35.58 14.55 -22.01
C LEU A 104 -36.01 15.98 -21.72
N PRO A 105 -37.24 16.21 -21.20
CA PRO A 105 -37.79 17.55 -20.92
C PRO A 105 -37.17 18.21 -19.69
N PHE A 106 -36.21 17.61 -19.03
CA PHE A 106 -35.57 18.13 -17.83
C PHE A 106 -34.02 18.02 -17.92
N HIS A 107 -33.38 19.05 -17.40
CA HIS A 107 -31.93 19.04 -17.21
C HIS A 107 -31.61 18.17 -15.99
N LEU A 108 -30.91 17.06 -16.17
CA LEU A 108 -30.27 16.38 -15.05
C LEU A 108 -29.20 17.32 -14.51
N PRO A 109 -29.31 17.82 -13.28
CA PRO A 109 -28.20 18.53 -12.66
C PRO A 109 -27.03 17.56 -12.69
N GLY A 110 -25.85 18.01 -13.16
CA GLY A 110 -24.65 17.19 -13.15
C GLY A 110 -24.49 16.63 -11.75
N ALA A 111 -24.80 15.34 -11.58
CA ALA A 111 -24.75 14.72 -10.26
C ALA A 111 -23.29 14.76 -9.80
N LEU A 112 -22.97 15.69 -8.90
CA LEU A 112 -21.66 15.73 -8.28
C LEU A 112 -21.43 14.38 -7.61
N LEU A 113 -20.33 13.73 -7.94
CA LEU A 113 -20.00 12.43 -7.41
C LEU A 113 -19.80 12.52 -5.89
N PRO A 114 -20.55 11.76 -5.06
CA PRO A 114 -20.36 11.79 -3.61
C PRO A 114 -18.94 11.42 -3.22
N LEU A 115 -18.34 12.18 -2.30
CA LEU A 115 -16.99 11.94 -1.84
C LEU A 115 -16.81 10.49 -1.40
N GLY A 116 -15.84 9.77 -1.98
CA GLY A 116 -15.48 8.41 -1.60
C GLY A 116 -16.55 7.35 -1.87
N ILE A 117 -17.58 7.59 -2.71
CA ILE A 117 -18.63 6.60 -3.00
C ILE A 117 -18.06 5.27 -3.47
N SER A 118 -17.05 5.27 -4.31
CA SER A 118 -16.38 4.05 -4.77
C SER A 118 -15.70 3.30 -3.62
N PHE A 119 -15.03 4.03 -2.72
CA PHE A 119 -14.26 3.45 -1.61
C PHE A 119 -15.17 2.87 -0.52
N TYR A 120 -16.19 3.61 -0.07
CA TYR A 120 -17.08 3.07 0.94
C TYR A 120 -18.00 1.98 0.39
N SER A 121 -18.38 2.01 -0.89
CA SER A 121 -19.11 0.91 -1.53
C SER A 121 -18.28 -0.38 -1.53
N PHE A 122 -17.01 -0.31 -1.91
CA PHE A 122 -16.13 -1.49 -1.87
C PHE A 122 -15.92 -2.01 -0.45
N ARG A 123 -15.80 -1.12 0.54
CA ARG A 123 -15.72 -1.52 1.95
C ARG A 123 -16.99 -2.25 2.40
N LEU A 124 -18.18 -1.73 2.08
CA LEU A 124 -19.45 -2.37 2.40
C LEU A 124 -19.66 -3.68 1.64
N ILE A 125 -19.25 -3.76 0.35
CA ILE A 125 -19.25 -5.01 -0.43
C ILE A 125 -18.35 -6.05 0.23
N SER A 126 -17.14 -5.67 0.66
CA SER A 126 -16.22 -6.59 1.36
C SER A 126 -16.81 -7.07 2.69
N TYR A 127 -17.47 -6.18 3.45
CA TYR A 127 -18.14 -6.50 4.69
C TYR A 127 -19.24 -7.56 4.51
N LEU A 128 -20.17 -7.36 3.58
CA LEU A 128 -21.22 -8.33 3.30
C LEU A 128 -20.67 -9.64 2.75
N SER A 129 -19.62 -9.59 1.93
CA SER A 129 -18.97 -10.78 1.37
C SER A 129 -18.24 -11.60 2.44
N ASP A 130 -17.60 -10.94 3.40
CA ASP A 130 -16.93 -11.61 4.51
C ASP A 130 -17.93 -12.25 5.48
N ILE A 131 -19.12 -11.67 5.70
CA ILE A 131 -20.20 -12.30 6.48
C ILE A 131 -20.75 -13.52 5.71
N GLN A 132 -21.06 -13.38 4.42
CA GLN A 132 -21.56 -14.49 3.60
C GLN A 132 -20.62 -15.69 3.57
N SER A 133 -19.31 -15.44 3.56
CA SER A 133 -18.28 -16.49 3.59
C SER A 133 -17.98 -17.01 5.02
N GLY A 134 -18.63 -16.51 6.04
CA GLY A 134 -18.41 -16.89 7.44
C GLY A 134 -17.11 -16.38 8.06
N ARG A 135 -16.36 -15.53 7.36
CA ARG A 135 -15.10 -14.94 7.84
C ARG A 135 -15.29 -13.79 8.84
N LEU A 136 -16.50 -13.22 8.89
CA LEU A 136 -16.88 -12.12 9.77
C LEU A 136 -18.29 -12.36 10.29
N ARG A 137 -18.59 -11.86 11.50
CA ARG A 137 -19.96 -11.76 12.03
C ARG A 137 -20.53 -10.36 11.79
N ALA A 138 -21.86 -10.25 11.81
CA ALA A 138 -22.53 -8.97 11.75
C ALA A 138 -22.08 -8.09 12.94
N GLN A 139 -21.82 -6.83 12.66
CA GLN A 139 -21.23 -5.89 13.61
C GLN A 139 -22.26 -4.87 14.10
N SER A 140 -21.98 -4.19 15.21
CA SER A 140 -22.83 -3.10 15.70
C SER A 140 -22.88 -1.95 14.68
N PHE A 141 -24.00 -1.22 14.65
CA PHE A 141 -24.17 -0.08 13.74
C PHE A 141 -23.11 1.00 13.97
N GLU A 142 -22.76 1.30 15.23
CA GLU A 142 -21.71 2.28 15.58
C GLU A 142 -20.34 1.88 14.98
N SER A 143 -19.97 0.60 15.08
CA SER A 143 -18.70 0.11 14.52
C SER A 143 -18.69 0.10 13.00
N LEU A 144 -19.82 -0.29 12.37
CA LEU A 144 -19.93 -0.29 10.92
C LEU A 144 -19.95 1.15 10.36
N LEU A 145 -20.64 2.07 11.04
CA LEU A 145 -20.69 3.47 10.64
C LEU A 145 -19.31 4.14 10.76
N LEU A 146 -18.58 3.87 11.86
CA LEU A 146 -17.19 4.35 11.99
C LEU A 146 -16.31 3.82 10.87
N TYR A 147 -16.36 2.52 10.60
CA TYR A 147 -15.62 1.90 9.51
C TYR A 147 -15.96 2.51 8.15
N THR A 148 -17.24 2.79 7.89
CA THR A 148 -17.70 3.34 6.60
C THR A 148 -17.33 4.81 6.44
N ALA A 149 -17.46 5.60 7.52
CA ALA A 149 -17.29 7.05 7.50
C ALA A 149 -15.86 7.51 7.78
N ASP A 150 -14.97 6.63 8.26
CA ASP A 150 -13.61 6.96 8.72
C ASP A 150 -12.88 7.91 7.76
N PHE A 151 -12.68 9.17 8.20
CA PHE A 151 -12.18 10.25 7.36
C PHE A 151 -10.74 10.01 6.90
N HIS A 152 -9.96 9.18 7.61
CA HIS A 152 -8.60 8.85 7.19
C HIS A 152 -8.57 8.16 5.82
N ILE A 153 -9.56 7.30 5.53
CA ILE A 153 -9.57 6.39 4.39
C ILE A 153 -10.81 6.53 3.50
N ILE A 154 -11.66 7.57 3.72
CA ILE A 154 -12.95 7.65 3.03
C ILE A 154 -12.84 8.01 1.55
N SER A 155 -11.84 8.77 1.13
CA SER A 155 -11.74 9.25 -0.26
C SER A 155 -10.75 8.45 -1.11
N GLN A 156 -9.45 8.46 -0.79
CA GLN A 156 -8.38 7.84 -1.58
C GLN A 156 -7.44 6.97 -0.74
N GLY A 157 -7.82 6.72 0.51
CA GLY A 157 -7.04 5.84 1.40
C GLY A 157 -7.05 4.39 0.94
N PRO A 158 -6.28 3.52 1.60
CA PRO A 158 -6.37 2.10 1.34
C PRO A 158 -7.79 1.58 1.50
N ILE A 159 -8.20 0.63 0.66
CA ILE A 159 -9.47 -0.09 0.81
C ILE A 159 -9.28 -1.13 1.91
N VAL A 160 -9.43 -0.67 3.16
CA VAL A 160 -9.30 -1.50 4.37
C VAL A 160 -10.53 -2.39 4.50
N ARG A 161 -10.37 -3.67 4.87
CA ARG A 161 -11.47 -4.57 5.16
C ARG A 161 -11.89 -4.46 6.62
N PHE A 162 -13.17 -4.70 6.92
CA PHE A 162 -13.65 -4.61 8.31
C PHE A 162 -12.84 -5.50 9.25
N ARG A 163 -12.54 -6.74 8.84
CA ARG A 163 -11.73 -7.71 9.62
C ARG A 163 -10.32 -7.21 9.96
N GLU A 164 -9.76 -6.31 9.16
CA GLU A 164 -8.45 -5.69 9.39
C GLU A 164 -8.52 -4.59 10.46
N MET A 165 -9.69 -3.98 10.65
CA MET A 165 -9.95 -2.96 11.68
C MET A 165 -10.61 -3.52 12.96
N GLU A 166 -11.26 -4.69 12.91
CA GLU A 166 -12.12 -5.22 13.96
C GLU A 166 -11.44 -5.24 15.34
N ALA A 167 -10.24 -5.80 15.40
CA ALA A 167 -9.47 -5.87 16.64
C ALA A 167 -9.16 -4.47 17.19
N ALA A 168 -8.73 -3.55 16.34
CA ALA A 168 -8.41 -2.19 16.74
C ALA A 168 -9.64 -1.36 17.14
N LEU A 169 -10.83 -1.65 16.60
CA LEU A 169 -12.09 -1.03 17.04
C LEU A 169 -12.47 -1.43 18.45
N ARG A 170 -12.12 -2.64 18.89
CA ARG A 170 -12.42 -3.17 20.23
C ARG A 170 -11.34 -2.80 21.23
N GLU A 171 -10.08 -3.00 20.84
CA GLU A 171 -8.94 -2.80 21.72
C GLU A 171 -7.74 -2.31 20.90
N ARG A 172 -7.22 -1.14 21.25
CA ARG A 172 -5.98 -0.60 20.68
C ARG A 172 -5.23 0.25 21.69
N ARG A 173 -3.93 0.25 21.55
CA ARG A 173 -3.04 1.10 22.34
C ARG A 173 -2.44 2.15 21.42
N MET A 174 -2.22 3.32 21.96
CA MET A 174 -1.52 4.41 21.31
C MET A 174 -0.28 4.69 22.13
N SER A 175 0.88 4.59 21.51
CA SER A 175 2.14 4.96 22.13
C SER A 175 2.59 6.35 21.65
N PRO A 176 3.42 7.08 22.43
CA PRO A 176 4.04 8.29 21.95
C PRO A 176 4.89 8.05 20.69
N GLU A 177 5.46 6.86 20.57
CA GLU A 177 6.23 6.42 19.41
C GLU A 177 5.34 6.33 18.17
N ASP A 178 4.16 5.70 18.27
CA ASP A 178 3.21 5.60 17.15
C ASP A 178 2.67 6.97 16.75
N PHE A 179 2.46 7.86 17.73
CA PHE A 179 2.08 9.24 17.46
C PHE A 179 3.17 9.97 16.66
N CYS A 180 4.42 9.89 17.09
CA CYS A 180 5.55 10.54 16.42
C CYS A 180 5.76 10.02 14.99
N GLU A 181 5.80 8.69 14.81
CA GLU A 181 5.95 8.04 13.51
C GLU A 181 4.76 8.32 12.58
N GLY A 182 3.54 8.30 13.12
CA GLY A 182 2.33 8.60 12.37
C GLY A 182 2.30 10.05 11.89
N MET A 183 2.62 11.00 12.76
CA MET A 183 2.70 12.43 12.39
C MET A 183 3.84 12.70 11.41
N PHE A 184 5.00 12.08 11.58
CA PHE A 184 6.09 12.17 10.61
C PHE A 184 5.62 11.68 9.23
N ARG A 185 4.95 10.53 9.16
CA ARG A 185 4.45 9.97 7.91
C ARG A 185 3.37 10.87 7.27
N PHE A 186 2.48 11.44 8.09
CA PHE A 186 1.49 12.42 7.61
C PHE A 186 2.17 13.64 6.98
N CYS A 187 3.12 14.25 7.68
CA CYS A 187 3.85 15.43 7.19
C CYS A 187 4.67 15.12 5.92
N LEU A 188 5.29 13.94 5.86
CA LEU A 188 6.00 13.47 4.66
C LEU A 188 5.03 13.33 3.47
N GLY A 189 3.85 12.72 3.67
CA GLY A 189 2.81 12.63 2.66
C GLY A 189 2.34 14.00 2.20
N LEU A 190 2.08 14.92 3.13
CA LEU A 190 1.70 16.30 2.81
C LEU A 190 2.75 17.01 1.97
N SER A 191 4.03 16.89 2.33
CA SER A 191 5.16 17.46 1.55
C SER A 191 5.28 16.82 0.16
N LYS A 192 5.08 15.51 0.06
CA LYS A 192 5.06 14.81 -1.22
C LYS A 192 3.97 15.37 -2.14
N LYS A 193 2.77 15.68 -1.59
CA LYS A 193 1.67 16.32 -2.33
C LYS A 193 2.04 17.72 -2.75
N THR A 194 2.36 18.60 -1.80
CA THR A 194 2.44 20.05 -2.02
C THR A 194 3.73 20.47 -2.73
N LEU A 195 4.86 19.82 -2.45
CA LEU A 195 6.17 20.19 -3.00
C LEU A 195 6.50 19.41 -4.26
N LEU A 196 6.11 18.14 -4.36
CA LEU A 196 6.52 17.29 -5.49
C LEU A 196 5.37 17.07 -6.48
N ALA A 197 4.24 16.52 -6.04
CA ALA A 197 3.17 16.12 -6.96
C ALA A 197 2.53 17.32 -7.67
N ASP A 198 2.22 18.39 -6.95
CA ASP A 198 1.59 19.58 -7.52
C ASP A 198 2.50 20.29 -8.53
N HIS A 199 3.80 20.37 -8.24
CA HIS A 199 4.75 20.97 -9.16
C HIS A 199 4.99 20.06 -10.40
N ALA A 200 5.08 18.74 -10.21
CA ALA A 200 5.14 17.80 -11.32
C ALA A 200 3.90 17.90 -12.23
N GLY A 201 2.71 18.11 -11.64
CA GLY A 201 1.48 18.36 -12.37
C GLY A 201 1.50 19.65 -13.20
N LYS A 202 2.05 20.73 -12.65
CA LYS A 202 2.25 21.99 -13.41
C LYS A 202 3.17 21.78 -14.61
N LEU A 203 4.29 21.08 -14.43
CA LEU A 203 5.22 20.78 -15.52
C LEU A 203 4.61 19.83 -16.56
N ALA A 204 3.84 18.83 -16.12
CA ALA A 204 3.10 17.96 -17.04
C ALA A 204 2.09 18.74 -17.90
N GLY A 205 1.39 19.71 -17.30
CA GLY A 205 0.49 20.62 -18.00
C GLY A 205 1.22 21.60 -18.93
N GLN A 206 2.39 22.08 -18.52
CA GLN A 206 3.21 23.00 -19.33
C GLN A 206 3.79 22.31 -20.57
N PHE A 207 4.34 21.10 -20.44
CA PHE A 207 5.00 20.41 -21.55
C PHE A 207 4.02 19.69 -22.50
N LEU A 208 2.92 19.15 -21.96
CA LEU A 208 1.88 18.48 -22.74
C LEU A 208 0.50 18.86 -22.18
N PRO A 209 -0.02 20.06 -22.53
CA PRO A 209 -1.35 20.50 -22.09
C PRO A 209 -2.44 19.53 -22.57
N LEU A 210 -3.56 19.44 -21.83
CA LEU A 210 -4.71 18.61 -22.27
C LEU A 210 -5.38 19.15 -23.53
N ASP A 211 -5.30 20.46 -23.73
CA ASP A 211 -5.83 21.22 -24.89
C ASP A 211 -4.77 21.52 -25.95
N PHE A 212 -3.65 20.79 -25.96
CA PHE A 212 -2.54 21.04 -26.91
C PHE A 212 -2.97 21.03 -28.40
N LEU A 213 -4.08 20.35 -28.73
CA LEU A 213 -4.64 20.38 -30.10
C LEU A 213 -5.05 21.80 -30.52
N HIS A 214 -5.51 22.63 -29.59
CA HIS A 214 -5.81 24.02 -29.87
C HIS A 214 -4.52 24.80 -30.18
N ALA A 215 -3.46 24.61 -29.41
CA ALA A 215 -2.15 25.21 -29.71
C ALA A 215 -1.57 24.72 -31.06
N ALA A 216 -1.74 23.44 -31.36
CA ALA A 216 -1.31 22.83 -32.61
C ALA A 216 -2.08 23.39 -33.82
N SER A 217 -3.39 23.66 -33.70
CA SER A 217 -4.21 24.27 -34.75
C SER A 217 -3.80 25.72 -35.06
N GLN A 218 -3.17 26.40 -34.10
CA GLN A 218 -2.60 27.73 -34.25
C GLN A 218 -1.14 27.72 -34.79
N GLY A 219 -0.63 26.56 -35.23
CA GLY A 219 0.71 26.41 -35.75
C GLY A 219 1.82 26.28 -34.70
N ASN A 220 1.47 26.05 -33.45
CA ASN A 220 2.42 25.95 -32.34
C ASN A 220 2.30 24.62 -31.57
N PRO A 221 2.49 23.45 -32.23
CA PRO A 221 2.45 22.16 -31.56
C PRO A 221 3.68 21.96 -30.66
N PRO A 222 3.55 21.17 -29.58
CA PRO A 222 4.69 20.80 -28.73
C PRO A 222 5.80 20.09 -29.51
N SER A 223 7.05 20.24 -29.07
CA SER A 223 8.16 19.43 -29.58
C SER A 223 8.07 17.97 -29.10
N VAL A 224 8.83 17.08 -29.76
CA VAL A 224 8.92 15.67 -29.32
C VAL A 224 9.40 15.59 -27.90
N LEU A 225 10.47 16.35 -27.54
CA LEU A 225 11.00 16.40 -26.17
C LEU A 225 9.93 16.87 -25.17
N ALA A 226 9.18 17.92 -25.47
CA ALA A 226 8.10 18.41 -24.62
C ALA A 226 7.03 17.32 -24.38
N SER A 227 6.61 16.63 -25.45
CA SER A 227 5.57 15.59 -25.34
C SER A 227 6.00 14.41 -24.46
N TRP A 228 7.26 13.96 -24.55
CA TRP A 228 7.81 12.92 -23.66
C TRP A 228 7.94 13.40 -22.21
N LEU A 229 8.48 14.60 -22.00
CA LEU A 229 8.63 15.17 -20.66
C LEU A 229 7.28 15.37 -19.99
N GLY A 230 6.26 15.86 -20.72
CA GLY A 230 4.91 16.00 -20.20
C GLY A 230 4.32 14.69 -19.71
N GLY A 231 4.53 13.60 -20.46
CA GLY A 231 4.14 12.25 -20.03
C GLY A 231 4.92 11.75 -18.82
N ILE A 232 6.24 11.97 -18.77
CA ILE A 232 7.09 11.59 -17.63
C ILE A 232 6.68 12.35 -16.36
N PHE A 233 6.48 13.66 -16.45
CA PHE A 233 6.02 14.44 -15.28
C PHE A 233 4.61 14.06 -14.84
N TYR A 234 3.72 13.68 -15.76
CA TYR A 234 2.42 13.12 -15.40
C TYR A 234 2.54 11.77 -14.69
N MET A 235 3.43 10.89 -15.15
CA MET A 235 3.75 9.62 -14.53
C MET A 235 4.26 9.83 -13.09
N LEU A 236 5.13 10.81 -12.86
CA LEU A 236 5.61 11.18 -11.53
C LEU A 236 4.48 11.79 -10.68
N GLN A 237 3.69 12.70 -11.26
CA GLN A 237 2.56 13.33 -10.58
C GLN A 237 1.58 12.30 -10.03
N ILE A 238 1.07 11.38 -10.86
CA ILE A 238 0.03 10.42 -10.46
C ILE A 238 0.51 9.50 -9.33
N TYR A 239 1.78 9.10 -9.34
CA TYR A 239 2.35 8.29 -8.26
C TYR A 239 2.55 9.11 -6.98
N LEU A 240 3.20 10.26 -7.07
CA LEU A 240 3.52 11.09 -5.91
C LEU A 240 2.24 11.62 -5.25
N ASP A 241 1.24 12.02 -6.03
CA ASP A 241 -0.06 12.50 -5.56
C ASP A 241 -0.82 11.41 -4.78
N PHE A 242 -0.98 10.25 -5.38
CA PHE A 242 -1.77 9.17 -4.77
C PHE A 242 -1.04 8.48 -3.61
N SER A 243 0.28 8.27 -3.73
CA SER A 243 1.06 7.75 -2.61
C SER A 243 1.15 8.74 -1.45
N ALA A 244 1.13 10.06 -1.72
CA ALA A 244 1.06 11.09 -0.69
C ALA A 244 -0.21 10.99 0.14
N TYR A 245 -1.37 10.84 -0.52
CA TYR A 245 -2.62 10.63 0.21
C TYR A 245 -2.57 9.36 1.06
N SER A 246 -2.06 8.26 0.49
CA SER A 246 -1.92 7.00 1.24
C SER A 246 -1.02 7.17 2.47
N ASP A 247 0.13 7.86 2.34
CA ASP A 247 1.01 8.14 3.48
C ASP A 247 0.32 8.98 4.55
N MET A 248 -0.45 9.99 4.16
CA MET A 248 -1.24 10.79 5.12
C MET A 248 -2.29 9.95 5.84
N ALA A 249 -3.01 9.09 5.10
CA ALA A 249 -4.03 8.20 5.66
C ALA A 249 -3.44 7.19 6.65
N LEU A 250 -2.34 6.52 6.26
CA LEU A 250 -1.64 5.57 7.11
C LEU A 250 -1.03 6.26 8.34
N GLY A 251 -0.48 7.46 8.16
CA GLY A 251 0.05 8.27 9.25
C GLY A 251 -1.01 8.60 10.29
N LEU A 252 -2.17 9.12 9.86
CA LEU A 252 -3.29 9.42 10.77
C LEU A 252 -3.88 8.15 11.42
N GLY A 253 -3.99 7.05 10.65
CA GLY A 253 -4.38 5.76 11.20
C GLY A 253 -3.47 5.34 12.35
N ARG A 254 -2.14 5.39 12.15
CA ARG A 254 -1.15 5.04 13.16
C ARG A 254 -1.23 5.93 14.40
N VAL A 255 -1.40 7.24 14.23
CA VAL A 255 -1.66 8.18 15.34
C VAL A 255 -2.87 7.75 16.17
N CYS A 256 -3.91 7.24 15.51
CA CYS A 256 -5.13 6.77 16.16
C CYS A 256 -5.05 5.31 16.66
N GLY A 257 -3.95 4.62 16.45
CA GLY A 257 -3.73 3.22 16.84
C GLY A 257 -4.32 2.20 15.89
N PHE A 258 -4.57 2.58 14.63
CA PHE A 258 -4.93 1.67 13.54
C PHE A 258 -3.70 1.34 12.69
N ASP A 259 -3.62 0.09 12.24
CA ASP A 259 -2.58 -0.38 11.32
C ASP A 259 -3.23 -0.68 9.96
N TYR A 260 -3.28 0.34 9.11
CA TYR A 260 -3.81 0.20 7.76
C TYR A 260 -2.80 -0.43 6.83
N PRO A 261 -3.23 -1.26 5.85
CA PRO A 261 -2.32 -1.90 4.91
C PRO A 261 -1.66 -0.88 3.98
N GLU A 262 -0.40 -1.15 3.61
CA GLU A 262 0.32 -0.37 2.61
C GLU A 262 -0.40 -0.41 1.25
N ASN A 263 -0.44 0.75 0.58
CA ASN A 263 -1.11 0.88 -0.71
C ASN A 263 -0.11 0.97 -1.89
N PHE A 264 1.14 1.32 -1.60
CA PHE A 264 2.22 1.44 -2.58
C PHE A 264 3.52 0.86 -2.03
N ASP A 265 4.28 0.16 -2.91
CA ASP A 265 5.61 -0.34 -2.64
C ASP A 265 6.55 -0.02 -3.82
N TYR A 266 6.88 1.26 -4.00
CA TYR A 266 7.79 1.74 -5.05
C TYR A 266 7.53 1.09 -6.42
N PRO A 267 6.35 1.31 -7.02
CA PRO A 267 5.90 0.57 -8.21
C PRO A 267 6.79 0.79 -9.43
N TYR A 268 7.46 1.93 -9.53
CA TYR A 268 8.38 2.20 -10.65
C TYR A 268 9.71 1.44 -10.56
N ALA A 269 9.97 0.73 -9.47
CA ALA A 269 11.08 -0.22 -9.37
C ALA A 269 10.75 -1.64 -9.91
N ALA A 270 9.54 -1.85 -10.42
CA ALA A 270 9.09 -3.15 -10.91
C ALA A 270 9.84 -3.62 -12.16
N HIS A 271 9.99 -4.94 -12.28
CA HIS A 271 10.64 -5.61 -13.42
C HIS A 271 9.66 -6.35 -14.35
N SER A 272 8.36 -6.26 -14.10
CA SER A 272 7.29 -6.77 -14.96
C SER A 272 6.00 -5.99 -14.74
N VAL A 273 5.08 -6.01 -15.70
CA VAL A 273 3.77 -5.35 -15.56
C VAL A 273 2.98 -5.93 -14.39
N ARG A 274 3.08 -7.24 -14.17
CA ARG A 274 2.47 -7.90 -13.02
C ARG A 274 3.11 -7.47 -11.69
N ASP A 275 4.44 -7.29 -11.64
CA ASP A 275 5.14 -6.81 -10.45
C ASP A 275 4.76 -5.35 -10.16
N PHE A 276 4.61 -4.52 -11.20
CA PHE A 276 4.09 -3.16 -11.07
C PHE A 276 2.73 -3.13 -10.36
N TRP A 277 1.76 -3.94 -10.78
CA TRP A 277 0.42 -4.00 -10.19
C TRP A 277 0.38 -4.65 -8.79
N ARG A 278 1.40 -5.38 -8.40
CA ARG A 278 1.58 -5.85 -7.01
C ARG A 278 2.04 -4.75 -6.06
N ARG A 279 2.62 -3.69 -6.61
CA ARG A 279 3.20 -2.54 -5.90
C ARG A 279 2.35 -1.28 -6.02
N TRP A 280 1.48 -1.20 -7.00
CA TRP A 280 0.58 -0.08 -7.28
C TRP A 280 -0.81 -0.38 -6.76
N HIS A 281 -1.37 0.54 -5.94
CA HIS A 281 -2.75 0.46 -5.42
C HIS A 281 -3.10 -0.94 -4.90
N ILE A 282 -2.28 -1.43 -3.97
CA ILE A 282 -2.28 -2.82 -3.48
C ILE A 282 -3.64 -3.20 -2.91
N SER A 283 -4.31 -2.27 -2.22
CA SER A 283 -5.61 -2.51 -1.60
C SER A 283 -6.72 -2.75 -2.64
N LEU A 284 -6.72 -2.02 -3.78
CA LEU A 284 -7.65 -2.25 -4.88
C LEU A 284 -7.37 -3.59 -5.58
N SER A 285 -6.10 -3.86 -5.89
CA SER A 285 -5.68 -5.13 -6.51
C SER A 285 -6.05 -6.33 -5.64
N SER A 286 -5.86 -6.23 -4.32
CA SER A 286 -6.26 -7.28 -3.38
C SER A 286 -7.78 -7.41 -3.25
N PHE A 287 -8.54 -6.29 -3.33
CA PHE A 287 -9.99 -6.35 -3.34
C PHE A 287 -10.52 -7.12 -4.56
N PHE A 288 -10.11 -6.77 -5.77
CA PHE A 288 -10.54 -7.48 -6.97
C PHE A 288 -10.07 -8.94 -7.00
N ARG A 289 -8.86 -9.22 -6.49
CA ARG A 289 -8.38 -10.60 -6.35
C ARG A 289 -9.30 -11.42 -5.45
N ASP A 290 -9.63 -10.91 -4.25
CA ASP A 290 -10.28 -11.71 -3.22
C ASP A 290 -11.81 -11.80 -3.41
N TYR A 291 -12.45 -10.77 -3.98
CA TYR A 291 -13.90 -10.71 -4.13
C TYR A 291 -14.40 -10.94 -5.57
N VAL A 292 -13.51 -10.92 -6.57
CA VAL A 292 -13.88 -11.18 -7.97
C VAL A 292 -13.07 -12.33 -8.55
N TYR A 293 -11.73 -12.24 -8.56
CA TYR A 293 -10.88 -13.19 -9.27
C TYR A 293 -10.88 -14.60 -8.66
N ILE A 294 -10.69 -14.69 -7.33
CA ILE A 294 -10.70 -15.98 -6.61
C ILE A 294 -12.07 -16.66 -6.68
N PRO A 295 -13.21 -15.99 -6.45
CA PRO A 295 -14.54 -16.59 -6.61
C PRO A 295 -14.84 -17.13 -8.03
N LEU A 296 -14.19 -16.58 -9.06
CA LEU A 296 -14.28 -17.08 -10.45
C LEU A 296 -13.36 -18.26 -10.75
N GLY A 297 -12.64 -18.78 -9.74
CA GLY A 297 -11.69 -19.89 -9.83
C GLY A 297 -10.23 -19.50 -9.93
N GLY A 298 -9.91 -18.22 -9.90
CA GLY A 298 -8.53 -17.71 -9.85
C GLY A 298 -7.66 -18.14 -11.02
N SER A 299 -6.42 -18.59 -10.72
CA SER A 299 -5.45 -19.09 -11.71
C SER A 299 -5.51 -20.61 -11.93
N HIS A 300 -6.24 -21.35 -11.08
CA HIS A 300 -6.33 -22.81 -11.11
C HIS A 300 -7.46 -23.29 -12.04
N VAL A 301 -7.55 -22.68 -13.21
CA VAL A 301 -8.60 -22.94 -14.22
C VAL A 301 -7.98 -23.10 -15.60
N SER A 302 -8.77 -23.65 -16.56
CA SER A 302 -8.35 -23.73 -17.96
C SER A 302 -8.05 -22.35 -18.56
N LEU A 303 -7.21 -22.31 -19.59
CA LEU A 303 -6.75 -21.06 -20.21
C LEU A 303 -7.90 -20.12 -20.65
N PRO A 304 -8.99 -20.60 -21.29
CA PRO A 304 -10.13 -19.74 -21.65
C PRO A 304 -10.82 -19.12 -20.42
N LYS A 305 -10.96 -19.88 -19.33
CA LYS A 305 -11.53 -19.36 -18.07
C LYS A 305 -10.59 -18.34 -17.42
N LEU A 306 -9.28 -18.57 -17.46
CA LEU A 306 -8.29 -17.61 -16.98
C LEU A 306 -8.35 -16.29 -17.77
N CYS A 307 -8.41 -16.37 -19.10
CA CYS A 307 -8.57 -15.22 -19.98
C CYS A 307 -9.84 -14.42 -19.63
N ARG A 308 -10.98 -15.08 -19.52
CA ARG A 308 -12.24 -14.46 -19.09
C ARG A 308 -12.14 -13.79 -17.72
N ASN A 309 -11.55 -14.47 -16.73
CA ASN A 309 -11.43 -13.96 -15.37
C ASN A 309 -10.55 -12.68 -15.33
N LEU A 310 -9.42 -12.69 -16.03
CA LEU A 310 -8.54 -11.54 -16.14
C LEU A 310 -9.21 -10.39 -16.91
N LEU A 311 -9.88 -10.69 -18.03
CA LEU A 311 -10.60 -9.68 -18.80
C LEU A 311 -11.66 -8.99 -17.95
N LEU A 312 -12.45 -9.76 -17.20
CA LEU A 312 -13.49 -9.20 -16.32
C LEU A 312 -12.88 -8.31 -15.24
N VAL A 313 -11.83 -8.77 -14.56
CA VAL A 313 -11.16 -7.97 -13.52
C VAL A 313 -10.64 -6.66 -14.08
N TRP A 314 -9.95 -6.68 -15.22
CA TRP A 314 -9.37 -5.48 -15.82
C TRP A 314 -10.41 -4.54 -16.43
N ALA A 315 -11.48 -5.07 -17.02
CA ALA A 315 -12.61 -4.27 -17.48
C ALA A 315 -13.31 -3.56 -16.31
N LEU A 316 -13.55 -4.28 -15.20
CA LEU A 316 -14.11 -3.69 -13.98
C LEU A 316 -13.16 -2.67 -13.34
N THR A 317 -11.85 -2.92 -13.37
CA THR A 317 -10.85 -1.95 -12.87
C THR A 317 -10.86 -0.67 -13.70
N GLY A 318 -10.91 -0.78 -15.03
CA GLY A 318 -11.05 0.37 -15.92
C GLY A 318 -12.34 1.15 -15.68
N LEU A 319 -13.49 0.48 -15.65
CA LEU A 319 -14.79 1.08 -15.34
C LEU A 319 -14.79 1.76 -13.96
N TRP A 320 -14.14 1.16 -12.97
CA TRP A 320 -14.06 1.75 -11.63
C TRP A 320 -13.37 3.12 -11.63
N HIS A 321 -12.38 3.35 -12.48
CA HIS A 321 -11.69 4.65 -12.57
C HIS A 321 -12.60 5.77 -13.08
N GLY A 322 -13.47 5.52 -14.04
CA GLY A 322 -14.34 6.57 -14.55
C GLY A 322 -15.29 6.13 -15.66
N ALA A 323 -16.29 6.98 -15.91
CA ALA A 323 -17.29 6.81 -16.98
C ALA A 323 -16.77 7.40 -18.30
N SER A 324 -15.66 6.87 -18.81
CA SER A 324 -15.07 7.29 -20.09
C SER A 324 -14.37 6.13 -20.77
N TRP A 325 -14.37 6.12 -22.09
CA TRP A 325 -13.82 5.04 -22.89
C TRP A 325 -12.31 4.85 -22.75
N ASN A 326 -11.57 5.92 -22.47
CA ASN A 326 -10.13 5.82 -22.21
C ASN A 326 -9.82 4.92 -21.00
N PHE A 327 -10.64 4.93 -19.93
CA PHE A 327 -10.46 4.05 -18.77
C PHE A 327 -10.77 2.59 -19.11
N VAL A 328 -11.78 2.33 -19.96
CA VAL A 328 -12.08 0.97 -20.44
C VAL A 328 -10.90 0.45 -21.27
N LEU A 329 -10.40 1.25 -22.21
CA LEU A 329 -9.23 0.89 -23.03
C LEU A 329 -7.98 0.72 -22.20
N TRP A 330 -7.80 1.53 -21.16
CA TRP A 330 -6.71 1.41 -20.21
C TRP A 330 -6.76 0.05 -19.45
N GLY A 331 -7.94 -0.38 -19.02
CA GLY A 331 -8.14 -1.70 -18.45
C GLY A 331 -7.82 -2.82 -19.43
N LEU A 332 -8.30 -2.74 -20.68
CA LEU A 332 -8.00 -3.70 -21.74
C LEU A 332 -6.51 -3.74 -22.12
N TYR A 333 -5.85 -2.59 -22.13
CA TYR A 333 -4.42 -2.46 -22.34
C TYR A 333 -3.62 -3.30 -21.31
N TYR A 334 -3.91 -3.15 -20.02
CA TYR A 334 -3.23 -3.92 -18.99
C TYR A 334 -3.64 -5.39 -18.97
N PHE A 335 -4.90 -5.71 -19.27
CA PHE A 335 -5.31 -7.09 -19.52
C PHE A 335 -4.41 -7.76 -20.56
N PHE A 336 -4.17 -7.10 -21.70
CA PHE A 336 -3.35 -7.64 -22.79
C PHE A 336 -1.92 -7.96 -22.33
N PHE A 337 -1.22 -7.01 -21.69
CA PHE A 337 0.16 -7.23 -21.24
C PHE A 337 0.26 -8.27 -20.12
N ILE A 338 -0.69 -8.29 -19.19
CA ILE A 338 -0.72 -9.29 -18.13
C ILE A 338 -1.04 -10.68 -18.68
N MET A 339 -1.87 -10.78 -19.71
CA MET A 339 -2.16 -12.05 -20.37
C MET A 339 -0.91 -12.60 -21.08
N ILE A 340 -0.16 -11.76 -21.79
CA ILE A 340 1.13 -12.14 -22.40
C ILE A 340 2.10 -12.67 -21.34
N GLU A 341 2.26 -11.94 -20.22
CA GLU A 341 3.14 -12.38 -19.12
C GLU A 341 2.68 -13.73 -18.50
N ASN A 342 1.37 -13.95 -18.40
CA ASN A 342 0.85 -15.22 -17.88
C ASN A 342 1.09 -16.38 -18.86
N LEU A 343 0.90 -16.16 -20.16
CA LEU A 343 1.17 -17.17 -21.19
C LEU A 343 2.64 -17.56 -21.22
N ARG A 344 3.53 -16.55 -21.20
CA ARG A 344 4.98 -16.77 -21.15
C ARG A 344 5.40 -17.62 -19.94
N ARG A 345 4.89 -17.27 -18.74
CA ARG A 345 5.19 -18.04 -17.53
C ARG A 345 4.62 -19.47 -17.54
N ARG A 346 3.50 -19.70 -18.21
CA ARG A 346 2.97 -21.06 -18.40
C ARG A 346 3.93 -21.87 -19.24
N ARG A 347 4.38 -21.33 -20.38
CA ARG A 347 5.37 -22.01 -21.24
C ARG A 347 6.65 -22.31 -20.48
N GLU A 348 7.20 -21.32 -19.78
CA GLU A 348 8.42 -21.50 -18.97
C GLU A 348 8.26 -22.60 -17.90
N ARG A 349 7.06 -22.80 -17.35
CA ARG A 349 6.79 -23.90 -16.40
C ARG A 349 6.67 -25.25 -17.09
N GLU A 350 5.96 -25.29 -18.21
CA GLU A 350 5.80 -26.49 -19.00
C GLU A 350 7.18 -27.00 -19.48
N GLU A 351 8.03 -26.11 -19.99
CA GLU A 351 9.41 -26.44 -20.37
C GLU A 351 10.25 -26.97 -19.19
N LEU A 352 10.14 -26.37 -18.00
CA LEU A 352 10.84 -26.82 -16.80
C LEU A 352 10.31 -28.17 -16.27
N GLU A 353 9.02 -28.44 -16.42
CA GLU A 353 8.41 -29.72 -16.07
C GLU A 353 8.84 -30.81 -17.05
N GLU A 354 8.90 -30.52 -18.36
CA GLU A 354 9.42 -31.44 -19.38
C GLU A 354 10.92 -31.75 -19.17
N GLU A 355 11.74 -30.75 -18.85
CA GLU A 355 13.17 -30.97 -18.50
C GLU A 355 13.32 -31.87 -17.28
N ARG A 356 12.49 -31.73 -16.26
CA ARG A 356 12.53 -32.57 -15.04
C ARG A 356 12.10 -34.01 -15.30
N VAL A 357 11.07 -34.20 -16.12
CA VAL A 357 10.64 -35.53 -16.53
C VAL A 357 11.73 -36.21 -17.37
N GLY A 358 12.39 -35.46 -18.26
CA GLY A 358 13.51 -35.95 -19.08
C GLY A 358 14.76 -36.31 -18.31
N THR A 359 15.00 -35.69 -17.13
CA THR A 359 16.19 -35.97 -16.27
C THR A 359 15.95 -37.09 -15.25
N GLY A 360 14.75 -37.65 -15.15
CA GLY A 360 14.47 -38.78 -14.23
C GLY A 360 14.35 -38.39 -12.74
N GLU A 361 14.47 -37.10 -12.40
CA GLU A 361 14.40 -36.59 -11.00
C GLU A 361 12.99 -36.71 -10.37
N GLU A 362 11.98 -37.03 -11.16
CA GLU A 362 10.60 -37.26 -10.67
C GLU A 362 10.44 -38.60 -9.92
N GLY A 363 11.28 -39.57 -10.20
CA GLY A 363 11.31 -40.86 -9.49
C GLY A 363 11.77 -40.72 -8.05
N GLU A 364 12.85 -39.98 -7.84
CA GLU A 364 13.43 -39.77 -6.49
C GLU A 364 12.52 -38.96 -5.57
N ARG A 365 11.79 -37.98 -6.09
CA ARG A 365 10.92 -37.13 -5.29
C ARG A 365 9.59 -37.81 -4.89
N LYS A 366 9.06 -38.69 -5.75
CA LYS A 366 7.87 -39.49 -5.41
C LYS A 366 8.22 -40.58 -4.38
N GLU A 367 9.46 -41.03 -4.33
CA GLU A 367 9.97 -41.90 -3.27
C GLU A 367 10.21 -41.11 -1.97
N GLU A 368 10.81 -39.94 -2.03
CA GLU A 368 11.01 -39.07 -0.85
C GLU A 368 9.69 -38.56 -0.26
N GLU A 369 8.67 -38.25 -1.08
CA GLU A 369 7.35 -37.82 -0.62
C GLU A 369 6.55 -39.01 -0.04
N LYS A 370 6.69 -40.22 -0.60
CA LYS A 370 6.16 -41.46 -0.03
C LYS A 370 6.83 -41.86 1.28
N ASP A 371 8.10 -41.58 1.43
CA ASP A 371 8.82 -41.87 2.67
C ASP A 371 8.52 -40.82 3.75
N ARG A 372 8.31 -39.53 3.40
CA ARG A 372 7.79 -38.52 4.33
C ARG A 372 6.37 -38.84 4.81
N ASP A 373 5.48 -39.24 3.92
CA ASP A 373 4.11 -39.66 4.30
C ASP A 373 4.08 -40.96 5.13
N ARG A 374 5.17 -41.73 5.09
CA ARG A 374 5.35 -42.90 5.97
C ARG A 374 5.93 -42.54 7.34
N GLU A 375 6.73 -41.49 7.44
CA GLU A 375 7.30 -41.00 8.70
C GLU A 375 6.36 -40.11 9.51
N GLU A 376 5.31 -39.52 8.92
CA GLU A 376 4.32 -38.68 9.61
C GLU A 376 3.10 -39.43 10.22
N LYS A 377 3.19 -40.76 10.46
CA LYS A 377 2.24 -41.42 11.36
C LYS A 377 2.74 -41.31 12.79
N PRO A 378 1.95 -40.71 13.72
CA PRO A 378 2.41 -40.47 15.07
C PRO A 378 2.50 -41.77 15.87
N GLU A 379 3.70 -42.23 16.14
CA GLU A 379 3.98 -43.07 17.28
C GLU A 379 4.43 -42.19 18.44
N GLU A 380 3.56 -42.08 19.42
CA GLU A 380 3.82 -41.61 20.76
C GLU A 380 4.74 -42.60 21.46
N LYS A 381 5.84 -42.10 22.05
CA LYS A 381 6.74 -42.68 23.10
C LYS A 381 8.17 -42.97 22.65
N ALA A 382 9.02 -42.20 23.21
CA ALA A 382 10.13 -42.52 24.07
C ALA A 382 11.28 -41.53 23.88
N ALA A 383 11.56 -40.86 24.97
CA ALA A 383 12.75 -40.05 25.17
C ALA A 383 13.99 -40.93 25.35
N GLU A 384 15.12 -40.27 25.19
CA GLU A 384 16.48 -40.57 25.69
C GLU A 384 17.46 -41.28 24.79
N SER A 385 18.50 -40.56 24.59
CA SER A 385 19.91 -40.79 24.76
C SER A 385 20.81 -40.70 23.52
N ALA A 386 21.76 -39.79 23.71
CA ALA A 386 23.17 -39.91 23.36
C ALA A 386 23.66 -39.86 21.89
N GLY A 387 24.26 -38.76 21.55
CA GLY A 387 25.65 -38.62 21.17
C GLY A 387 26.18 -39.41 19.97
N GLY A 388 26.70 -38.71 18.97
CA GLY A 388 27.63 -39.30 18.01
C GLY A 388 27.75 -38.50 16.72
N LYS A 389 28.85 -37.85 16.56
CA LYS A 389 29.36 -37.24 15.32
C LYS A 389 29.45 -38.29 14.22
N GLU A 390 29.07 -37.91 12.99
CA GLU A 390 29.96 -38.14 11.84
C GLU A 390 29.40 -37.49 10.58
N GLY A 391 30.29 -36.82 9.86
CA GLY A 391 29.98 -36.06 8.68
C GLY A 391 29.67 -36.96 7.48
N ARG A 392 28.64 -36.63 6.73
CA ARG A 392 28.45 -37.07 5.35
C ARG A 392 28.66 -35.89 4.41
N GLY A 393 29.69 -36.04 3.56
CA GLY A 393 30.04 -35.06 2.55
C GLY A 393 28.94 -34.88 1.51
N PHE A 394 28.66 -33.65 1.19
CA PHE A 394 27.80 -33.24 0.08
C PHE A 394 28.42 -33.62 -1.26
N PRO A 395 27.64 -34.11 -2.25
CA PRO A 395 28.18 -34.42 -3.59
C PRO A 395 28.64 -33.14 -4.28
N GLY A 396 29.73 -33.25 -5.00
CA GLY A 396 30.57 -32.22 -5.55
C GLY A 396 29.87 -31.12 -6.33
N PHE A 397 29.92 -29.93 -5.79
CA PHE A 397 29.72 -28.70 -6.54
C PHE A 397 30.87 -28.52 -7.54
N ARG A 398 30.59 -28.77 -8.82
CA ARG A 398 31.51 -28.43 -9.92
C ARG A 398 31.86 -26.95 -9.79
N ARG A 399 33.09 -26.62 -9.43
CA ARG A 399 33.62 -25.24 -9.37
C ARG A 399 33.54 -24.63 -10.76
N GLN A 400 32.50 -23.86 -11.02
CA GLN A 400 32.44 -23.00 -12.21
C GLN A 400 33.51 -21.94 -12.12
N SER A 401 34.25 -21.72 -13.23
CA SER A 401 35.33 -20.75 -13.31
C SER A 401 34.80 -19.32 -13.00
N ALA A 402 35.66 -18.49 -12.40
CA ALA A 402 35.31 -17.10 -12.04
C ALA A 402 34.85 -16.28 -13.27
N GLY A 403 35.33 -16.62 -14.47
CA GLY A 403 34.93 -16.00 -15.74
C GLY A 403 33.51 -16.32 -16.17
N GLU A 404 33.02 -17.54 -15.95
CA GLU A 404 31.63 -17.94 -16.27
C GLU A 404 30.61 -17.32 -15.31
N ARG A 405 30.96 -17.21 -14.02
CA ARG A 405 30.12 -16.46 -13.05
C ARG A 405 30.03 -15.00 -13.41
N GLY A 406 31.09 -14.37 -13.90
CA GLY A 406 31.08 -12.97 -14.33
C GLY A 406 30.23 -12.72 -15.59
N LYS A 407 30.29 -13.65 -16.59
CA LYS A 407 29.44 -13.57 -17.79
C LYS A 407 27.95 -13.78 -17.47
N ARG A 408 27.63 -14.83 -16.70
CA ARG A 408 26.26 -15.13 -16.26
C ARG A 408 25.67 -14.00 -15.39
N GLY A 409 26.48 -13.39 -14.52
CA GLY A 409 26.08 -12.25 -13.72
C GLY A 409 25.77 -10.99 -14.56
N ARG A 410 26.55 -10.73 -15.62
CA ARG A 410 26.29 -9.62 -16.56
C ARG A 410 25.05 -9.87 -17.41
N GLU A 411 24.84 -11.09 -17.89
CA GLU A 411 23.66 -11.47 -18.66
C GLU A 411 22.36 -11.35 -17.84
N ILE A 412 22.38 -11.79 -16.58
CA ILE A 412 21.24 -11.64 -15.66
C ILE A 412 20.94 -10.15 -15.38
N ARG A 413 21.97 -9.32 -15.20
CA ARG A 413 21.80 -7.88 -15.01
C ARG A 413 21.23 -7.20 -16.27
N GLY A 414 21.73 -7.57 -17.47
CA GLY A 414 21.23 -7.06 -18.74
C GLY A 414 19.75 -7.42 -18.95
N ARG A 415 19.37 -8.67 -18.72
CA ARG A 415 17.95 -9.11 -18.80
C ARG A 415 17.06 -8.36 -17.82
N ARG A 416 17.51 -8.12 -16.59
CA ARG A 416 16.76 -7.33 -15.59
C ARG A 416 16.57 -5.88 -16.01
N LEU A 417 17.62 -5.26 -16.56
CA LEU A 417 17.52 -3.87 -17.05
C LEU A 417 16.52 -3.75 -18.21
N LEU A 418 16.61 -4.65 -19.20
CA LEU A 418 15.67 -4.66 -20.34
C LEU A 418 14.23 -4.91 -19.88
N SER A 419 14.03 -5.83 -18.94
CA SER A 419 12.72 -6.11 -18.36
C SER A 419 12.15 -4.89 -17.60
N HIS A 420 13.01 -4.17 -16.90
CA HIS A 420 12.63 -2.93 -16.20
C HIS A 420 12.25 -1.82 -17.19
N LEU A 421 13.08 -1.59 -18.22
CA LEU A 421 12.78 -0.61 -19.27
C LEU A 421 11.49 -0.93 -20.02
N TYR A 422 11.28 -2.21 -20.39
CA TYR A 422 10.02 -2.67 -20.97
C TYR A 422 8.82 -2.31 -20.06
N THR A 423 8.94 -2.61 -18.77
CA THR A 423 7.87 -2.35 -17.80
C THR A 423 7.58 -0.86 -17.70
N LEU A 424 8.62 -0.03 -17.60
CA LEU A 424 8.45 1.43 -17.54
C LEU A 424 7.81 1.98 -18.80
N LEU A 425 8.16 1.49 -19.99
CA LEU A 425 7.52 1.90 -21.25
C LEU A 425 6.04 1.51 -21.29
N VAL A 426 5.71 0.27 -20.92
CA VAL A 426 4.31 -0.17 -20.86
C VAL A 426 3.53 0.69 -19.85
N VAL A 427 4.10 0.98 -18.70
CA VAL A 427 3.46 1.82 -17.69
C VAL A 427 3.31 3.26 -18.18
N TYR A 428 4.32 3.82 -18.83
CA TYR A 428 4.29 5.16 -19.40
C TYR A 428 3.14 5.33 -20.40
N PHE A 429 3.03 4.45 -21.40
CA PHE A 429 1.93 4.52 -22.37
C PHE A 429 0.56 4.23 -21.74
N GLY A 430 0.51 3.38 -20.72
CA GLY A 430 -0.68 3.20 -19.90
C GLY A 430 -1.12 4.51 -19.22
N TRP A 431 -0.20 5.32 -18.72
CA TRP A 431 -0.53 6.63 -18.13
C TRP A 431 -0.88 7.68 -19.18
N ILE A 432 -0.31 7.66 -20.37
CA ILE A 432 -0.76 8.51 -21.48
C ILE A 432 -2.21 8.19 -21.87
N LEU A 433 -2.55 6.91 -21.99
CA LEU A 433 -3.92 6.45 -22.24
C LEU A 433 -4.90 6.90 -21.13
N PHE A 434 -4.45 6.89 -19.88
CA PHE A 434 -5.24 7.33 -18.73
C PHE A 434 -5.47 8.85 -18.72
N ARG A 435 -4.48 9.65 -19.17
CA ARG A 435 -4.49 11.11 -19.12
C ARG A 435 -5.53 11.74 -20.05
N PHE A 436 -5.67 11.22 -21.27
CA PHE A 436 -6.49 11.81 -22.32
C PHE A 436 -7.82 11.09 -22.46
N SER A 437 -8.93 11.77 -22.12
CA SER A 437 -10.29 11.26 -22.32
C SER A 437 -10.78 11.41 -23.76
N ASP A 438 -10.25 12.38 -24.51
CA ASP A 438 -10.50 12.55 -25.93
C ASP A 438 -9.55 11.70 -26.78
N PHE A 439 -10.10 10.85 -27.65
CA PHE A 439 -9.31 9.97 -28.52
C PHE A 439 -8.49 10.72 -29.59
N HIS A 440 -9.00 11.84 -30.07
CA HIS A 440 -8.24 12.64 -31.04
C HIS A 440 -6.99 13.22 -30.38
N ALA A 441 -7.14 13.76 -29.16
CA ALA A 441 -6.02 14.24 -28.37
C ALA A 441 -5.05 13.11 -27.99
N LEU A 442 -5.55 11.93 -27.60
CA LEU A 442 -4.72 10.77 -27.29
C LEU A 442 -3.87 10.35 -28.51
N ILE A 443 -4.51 10.14 -29.66
CA ILE A 443 -3.81 9.71 -30.88
C ILE A 443 -2.80 10.77 -31.31
N ALA A 444 -3.16 12.05 -31.24
CA ALA A 444 -2.27 13.14 -31.57
C ALA A 444 -1.08 13.23 -30.59
N ALA A 445 -1.30 13.06 -29.28
CA ALA A 445 -0.24 13.01 -28.28
C ALA A 445 0.74 11.87 -28.55
N LEU A 446 0.24 10.68 -28.90
CA LEU A 446 1.08 9.55 -29.31
C LEU A 446 1.87 9.86 -30.60
N LYS A 447 1.23 10.44 -31.62
CA LYS A 447 1.90 10.85 -32.87
C LYS A 447 3.03 11.84 -32.60
N LEU A 448 2.80 12.86 -31.74
CA LEU A 448 3.82 13.84 -31.36
C LEU A 448 5.06 13.18 -30.73
N GLN A 449 4.89 12.15 -29.90
CA GLN A 449 6.02 11.44 -29.29
C GLN A 449 6.92 10.73 -30.32
N PHE A 450 6.36 10.38 -31.46
CA PHE A 450 7.11 9.79 -32.59
C PHE A 450 7.46 10.80 -33.70
N GLY A 451 7.34 12.10 -33.42
CA GLY A 451 7.70 13.17 -34.32
C GLY A 451 6.66 13.54 -35.39
N ILE A 452 5.48 12.88 -35.37
CA ILE A 452 4.43 13.14 -36.36
C ILE A 452 3.58 14.32 -35.87
N GLY A 453 3.68 15.45 -36.57
CA GLY A 453 2.97 16.70 -36.23
C GLY A 453 3.62 17.51 -35.10
N ALA A 454 4.83 17.17 -34.68
CA ALA A 454 5.60 17.97 -33.74
C ALA A 454 6.26 19.17 -34.43
N SER A 455 6.46 20.27 -33.68
CA SER A 455 7.15 21.47 -34.18
C SER A 455 8.62 21.20 -34.52
N ALA A 456 9.29 20.41 -33.64
CA ALA A 456 10.70 20.04 -33.76
C ALA A 456 10.98 18.81 -32.88
N LEU A 457 12.18 18.23 -33.00
CA LEU A 457 12.64 17.18 -32.08
C LEU A 457 12.83 17.74 -30.67
N TRP A 458 13.34 18.95 -30.55
CA TRP A 458 13.51 19.69 -29.31
C TRP A 458 13.35 21.19 -29.54
N ASP A 459 13.07 21.94 -28.50
CA ASP A 459 12.97 23.39 -28.53
C ASP A 459 13.69 24.02 -27.33
N PRO A 460 14.26 25.26 -27.50
CA PRO A 460 15.03 25.89 -26.41
C PRO A 460 14.24 26.18 -25.14
N ILE A 461 12.94 26.46 -25.25
CA ILE A 461 12.08 26.79 -24.10
C ILE A 461 11.90 25.54 -23.23
N THR A 462 11.60 24.41 -23.87
CA THR A 462 11.49 23.12 -23.16
C THR A 462 12.82 22.71 -22.54
N ALA A 463 13.94 22.86 -23.27
CA ALA A 463 15.27 22.55 -22.74
C ALA A 463 15.65 23.42 -21.54
N LEU A 464 15.39 24.72 -21.62
CA LEU A 464 15.64 25.68 -20.51
C LEU A 464 14.73 25.36 -19.31
N SER A 465 13.45 25.09 -19.54
CA SER A 465 12.52 24.71 -18.48
C SER A 465 12.95 23.42 -17.79
N LEU A 466 13.39 22.40 -18.53
CA LEU A 466 13.95 21.18 -17.93
C LEU A 466 15.21 21.47 -17.12
N TRP A 467 16.12 22.29 -17.65
CA TRP A 467 17.35 22.66 -16.95
C TRP A 467 17.06 23.34 -15.62
N ASN A 468 16.15 24.31 -15.61
CA ASN A 468 15.74 25.02 -14.40
C ASN A 468 15.05 24.09 -13.36
N ASN A 469 14.46 22.99 -13.79
CA ASN A 469 13.78 22.02 -12.94
C ASN A 469 14.56 20.72 -12.76
N LEU A 470 15.84 20.65 -13.14
CA LEU A 470 16.62 19.42 -13.12
C LEU A 470 16.76 18.83 -11.69
N ILE A 471 17.06 19.68 -10.71
CA ILE A 471 17.16 19.27 -9.28
C ILE A 471 15.81 18.74 -8.80
N PHE A 472 14.72 19.42 -9.14
CA PHE A 472 13.36 18.98 -8.83
C PHE A 472 13.03 17.63 -9.48
N PHE A 473 13.39 17.44 -10.75
CA PHE A 473 13.20 16.17 -11.46
C PHE A 473 13.91 15.01 -10.74
N PHE A 474 15.19 15.20 -10.36
CA PHE A 474 15.93 14.20 -9.60
C PHE A 474 15.32 13.95 -8.21
N ALA A 475 14.82 14.99 -7.52
CA ALA A 475 14.12 14.83 -6.25
C ALA A 475 12.85 13.96 -6.39
N CYS A 476 12.06 14.15 -7.46
CA CYS A 476 10.90 13.30 -7.77
C CYS A 476 11.31 11.85 -8.07
N LEU A 477 12.38 11.64 -8.84
CA LEU A 477 12.90 10.29 -9.10
C LEU A 477 13.35 9.60 -7.81
N LEU A 478 14.13 10.28 -6.96
CA LEU A 478 14.58 9.74 -5.67
C LEU A 478 13.39 9.42 -4.75
N ALA A 479 12.39 10.30 -4.67
CA ALA A 479 11.17 10.07 -3.89
C ALA A 479 10.35 8.88 -4.42
N SER A 480 10.53 8.51 -5.70
CA SER A 480 9.90 7.35 -6.34
C SER A 480 10.68 6.04 -6.16
N THR A 481 11.86 6.08 -5.52
CA THR A 481 12.71 4.90 -5.26
C THR A 481 12.68 4.50 -3.79
N PRO A 482 13.00 3.23 -3.46
CA PRO A 482 13.05 2.76 -2.08
C PRO A 482 14.28 3.24 -1.28
N LEU A 483 15.12 4.13 -1.83
CA LEU A 483 16.38 4.53 -1.21
C LEU A 483 16.22 5.05 0.22
N PHE A 484 15.30 6.00 0.43
CA PHE A 484 15.04 6.57 1.76
C PHE A 484 14.39 5.56 2.72
N HIS A 485 13.61 4.64 2.20
CA HIS A 485 13.04 3.53 2.97
C HIS A 485 14.13 2.60 3.52
N TYR A 486 15.10 2.21 2.68
CA TYR A 486 16.22 1.38 3.11
C TYR A 486 17.12 2.09 4.14
N ILE A 487 17.37 3.39 3.97
CA ILE A 487 18.10 4.18 4.98
C ILE A 487 17.33 4.20 6.30
N GLY A 488 16.02 4.45 6.26
CA GLY A 488 15.16 4.45 7.45
C GLY A 488 15.11 3.10 8.16
N ILE A 489 14.94 1.99 7.41
CA ILE A 489 14.97 0.63 7.96
C ILE A 489 16.33 0.31 8.59
N SER A 490 17.44 0.69 7.94
CA SER A 490 18.78 0.44 8.48
C SER A 490 18.97 1.11 9.84
N MET A 491 18.50 2.35 9.99
CA MET A 491 18.53 3.08 11.27
C MET A 491 17.60 2.42 12.31
N GLN A 492 16.39 2.03 11.92
CA GLN A 492 15.42 1.39 12.80
C GLN A 492 15.84 -0.02 13.22
N ASN A 493 16.42 -0.80 12.31
CA ASN A 493 16.95 -2.14 12.61
C ASN A 493 18.12 -2.06 13.59
N GLY A 494 19.00 -1.09 13.47
CA GLY A 494 20.05 -0.83 14.44
C GLY A 494 19.50 -0.58 15.85
N LEU A 495 18.43 0.21 15.96
CA LEU A 495 17.73 0.48 17.22
C LEU A 495 17.02 -0.77 17.75
N GLN A 496 16.28 -1.51 16.90
CA GLN A 496 15.57 -2.74 17.28
C GLN A 496 16.51 -3.88 17.66
N GLN A 497 17.62 -4.04 16.95
CA GLN A 497 18.64 -5.03 17.29
C GLN A 497 19.24 -4.75 18.67
N SER A 498 19.49 -3.48 18.98
CA SER A 498 19.91 -3.05 20.30
C SER A 498 18.88 -3.35 21.40
N LEU A 499 17.57 -3.19 21.08
CA LEU A 499 16.47 -3.51 22.00
C LEU A 499 16.24 -5.02 22.18
N SER A 500 16.41 -5.82 21.11
CA SER A 500 16.24 -7.28 21.17
C SER A 500 17.34 -7.98 21.97
N LEU A 501 18.58 -7.51 21.83
CA LEU A 501 19.70 -7.96 22.65
C LEU A 501 19.45 -7.68 24.14
N ARG A 502 18.81 -6.58 24.46
CA ARG A 502 18.40 -6.23 25.82
C ARG A 502 17.40 -7.21 26.40
N ARG A 503 16.34 -7.58 25.66
CA ARG A 503 15.35 -8.58 26.14
C ARG A 503 15.97 -9.95 26.41
N LYS A 504 16.96 -10.35 25.61
CA LYS A 504 17.69 -11.60 25.83
C LYS A 504 18.55 -11.53 27.10
N GLU A 505 19.20 -10.40 27.38
CA GLU A 505 20.01 -10.21 28.59
C GLU A 505 19.14 -10.09 29.86
N GLU A 506 17.99 -9.41 29.78
CA GLU A 506 17.02 -9.35 30.89
C GLU A 506 16.49 -10.75 31.26
N ARG A 507 16.11 -11.56 30.26
CA ARG A 507 15.70 -12.97 30.51
C ARG A 507 16.83 -13.85 31.03
N ARG A 508 18.07 -13.57 30.66
CA ARG A 508 19.24 -14.30 31.17
C ARG A 508 19.52 -13.94 32.63
N SER A 509 19.39 -12.67 33.00
CA SER A 509 19.57 -12.22 34.38
C SER A 509 18.41 -12.66 35.31
N GLU A 510 17.18 -12.77 34.78
CA GLU A 510 16.04 -13.36 35.50
C GLU A 510 16.29 -14.86 35.75
N ARG A 511 16.71 -15.64 34.76
CA ARG A 511 17.02 -17.06 34.93
C ARG A 511 18.17 -17.33 35.89
N ILE A 512 19.16 -16.45 35.97
CA ILE A 512 20.25 -16.57 36.95
C ILE A 512 19.69 -16.34 38.36
N ARG A 513 18.80 -15.37 38.54
CA ARG A 513 18.18 -15.07 39.82
C ARG A 513 17.22 -16.19 40.30
N ASP A 514 16.47 -16.78 39.37
CA ASP A 514 15.56 -17.90 39.64
C ASP A 514 16.35 -19.19 40.00
N ASN A 515 17.49 -19.45 39.36
CA ASN A 515 18.35 -20.59 39.74
C ASN A 515 19.04 -20.41 41.11
N GLU A 516 19.34 -19.18 41.51
CA GLU A 516 19.94 -18.88 42.82
C GLU A 516 18.92 -19.10 43.97
N SER A 517 17.60 -18.93 43.70
CA SER A 517 16.56 -19.18 44.73
C SER A 517 16.26 -20.67 44.97
N PHE A 518 16.74 -21.58 44.11
CA PHE A 518 16.53 -23.03 44.22
C PHE A 518 17.76 -23.79 44.76
N GLY A 519 18.86 -23.10 45.10
CA GLY A 519 20.14 -23.71 45.45
C GLY A 519 20.46 -23.83 46.96
N ASP A 520 19.54 -23.44 47.84
CA ASP A 520 19.88 -23.21 49.27
C ASP A 520 19.64 -24.39 50.22
N ASP A 521 19.43 -25.62 49.74
CA ASP A 521 19.10 -26.76 50.63
C ASP A 521 20.07 -27.95 50.65
N SER A 522 21.27 -27.84 50.04
CA SER A 522 22.20 -28.96 50.15
C SER A 522 23.66 -28.53 50.00
N LEU A 523 24.28 -27.98 51.03
CA LEU A 523 25.74 -28.10 51.29
C LEU A 523 26.09 -27.47 52.63
N GLN A 524 26.00 -28.25 53.69
CA GLN A 524 26.69 -27.98 54.94
C GLN A 524 28.12 -28.52 54.82
N LEU A 525 29.05 -27.70 55.32
CA LEU A 525 30.47 -28.01 55.62
C LEU A 525 31.45 -27.89 54.45
N PHE A 526 31.99 -26.68 54.20
CA PHE A 526 33.41 -26.44 53.95
C PHE A 526 33.73 -24.94 54.02
N ASP A 527 34.77 -24.61 54.81
CA ASP A 527 35.59 -23.39 54.90
C ASP A 527 34.88 -22.01 54.77
N ARG A 528 34.56 -21.36 55.91
CA ARG A 528 33.92 -20.04 56.00
C ARG A 528 34.70 -18.85 55.42
N GLU A 529 36.01 -18.93 55.24
CA GLU A 529 36.80 -17.84 54.68
C GLU A 529 36.77 -17.84 53.13
N SER A 530 36.77 -19.01 52.51
CA SER A 530 36.63 -19.12 51.03
C SER A 530 35.21 -18.81 50.55
N GLU A 531 34.17 -19.06 51.34
CA GLU A 531 32.79 -18.71 51.06
C GLU A 531 32.57 -17.18 51.10
N ALA A 532 33.15 -16.47 52.07
CA ALA A 532 33.07 -15.00 52.18
C ALA A 532 33.77 -14.27 51.05
N GLU A 533 34.90 -14.77 50.55
CA GLU A 533 35.56 -14.23 49.37
C GLU A 533 34.79 -14.51 48.06
N ALA A 534 34.21 -15.69 47.90
CA ALA A 534 33.42 -16.07 46.76
C ALA A 534 32.08 -15.28 46.73
N GLU A 535 31.41 -15.06 47.87
CA GLU A 535 30.22 -14.20 48.00
C GLU A 535 30.54 -12.75 47.64
N ASN A 536 31.70 -12.22 48.08
CA ASN A 536 32.11 -10.85 47.77
C ASN A 536 32.44 -10.68 46.28
N GLU A 537 33.13 -11.63 45.65
CA GLU A 537 33.39 -11.61 44.19
C GLU A 537 32.08 -11.73 43.40
N HIS A 538 31.16 -12.55 43.85
CA HIS A 538 29.85 -12.72 43.21
C HIS A 538 29.01 -11.43 43.30
N GLU A 539 28.96 -10.79 44.48
CA GLU A 539 28.26 -9.51 44.66
C GLU A 539 28.87 -8.39 43.80
N ILE A 540 30.22 -8.33 43.69
CA ILE A 540 30.92 -7.37 42.83
C ILE A 540 30.61 -7.64 41.35
N ALA A 541 30.55 -8.90 40.92
CA ALA A 541 30.17 -9.28 39.59
C ALA A 541 28.72 -8.89 39.24
N LEU A 542 27.78 -9.16 40.15
CA LEU A 542 26.39 -8.74 40.05
C LEU A 542 26.24 -7.20 39.96
N ARG A 543 26.92 -6.45 40.82
CA ARG A 543 26.94 -4.98 40.76
C ARG A 543 27.51 -4.46 39.44
N ARG A 544 28.56 -5.08 38.91
CA ARG A 544 29.13 -4.75 37.58
C ARG A 544 28.14 -5.01 36.45
N ILE A 545 27.43 -6.13 36.47
CA ILE A 545 26.38 -6.48 35.51
C ILE A 545 25.24 -5.47 35.57
N GLN A 546 24.75 -5.15 36.78
CA GLN A 546 23.70 -4.17 36.98
C GLN A 546 24.09 -2.76 36.53
N LEU A 547 25.32 -2.32 36.80
CA LEU A 547 25.85 -1.04 36.34
C LEU A 547 25.96 -0.97 34.81
N ARG A 548 26.44 -2.06 34.18
CA ARG A 548 26.48 -2.18 32.71
C ARG A 548 25.08 -2.14 32.12
N ALA A 549 24.13 -2.85 32.69
CA ALA A 549 22.73 -2.84 32.28
C ALA A 549 22.08 -1.44 32.42
N ARG A 550 22.34 -0.73 33.54
CA ARG A 550 21.87 0.66 33.76
C ARG A 550 22.49 1.64 32.77
N ARG A 551 23.82 1.55 32.48
CA ARG A 551 24.50 2.39 31.49
C ARG A 551 23.94 2.14 30.09
N ARG A 552 23.74 0.88 29.71
CA ARG A 552 23.17 0.48 28.42
C ARG A 552 21.72 0.94 28.26
N LYS A 553 20.90 0.82 29.33
CA LYS A 553 19.52 1.34 29.37
C LYS A 553 19.46 2.87 29.15
N ARG A 554 20.40 3.62 29.77
CA ARG A 554 20.50 5.07 29.55
C ARG A 554 20.92 5.41 28.12
N ALA A 555 21.88 4.68 27.55
CA ALA A 555 22.32 4.88 26.18
C ALA A 555 21.19 4.63 25.16
N LEU A 556 20.43 3.54 25.34
CA LEU A 556 19.27 3.23 24.49
C LEU A 556 18.13 4.26 24.61
N ARG A 557 17.86 4.75 25.81
CA ARG A 557 16.89 5.84 26.01
C ARG A 557 17.33 7.12 25.32
N ARG A 558 18.63 7.45 25.37
CA ARG A 558 19.19 8.60 24.67
C ARG A 558 19.08 8.42 23.15
N ALA A 559 19.46 7.25 22.61
CA ALA A 559 19.35 6.96 21.19
C ALA A 559 17.88 7.05 20.69
N ALA A 560 16.93 6.47 21.44
CA ALA A 560 15.51 6.59 21.14
C ALA A 560 15.04 8.05 21.20
N PHE A 561 15.46 8.82 22.22
CA PHE A 561 15.13 10.23 22.35
C PHE A 561 15.63 11.04 21.14
N PHE A 562 16.89 10.88 20.73
CA PHE A 562 17.44 11.57 19.58
C PHE A 562 16.75 11.16 18.28
N TYR A 563 16.42 9.86 18.10
CA TYR A 563 15.68 9.38 16.94
C TYR A 563 14.30 10.05 16.83
N TYR A 564 13.52 10.12 17.93
CA TYR A 564 12.20 10.75 17.89
C TYR A 564 12.28 12.28 17.83
N LEU A 565 13.34 12.88 18.38
CA LEU A 565 13.60 14.32 18.23
C LEU A 565 13.88 14.68 16.78
N GLU A 566 14.73 13.91 16.10
CA GLU A 566 15.01 14.06 14.66
C GLU A 566 13.74 13.90 13.82
N ARG A 567 12.93 12.86 14.08
CA ARG A 567 11.64 12.63 13.41
C ARG A 567 10.66 13.78 13.64
N GLY A 568 10.56 14.27 14.86
CA GLY A 568 9.72 15.42 15.20
C GLY A 568 10.19 16.71 14.49
N ALA A 569 11.49 16.99 14.50
CA ALA A 569 12.06 18.14 13.80
C ALA A 569 11.84 18.06 12.29
N ALA A 570 12.07 16.89 11.69
CA ALA A 570 11.81 16.66 10.27
C ALA A 570 10.31 16.80 9.92
N ALA A 571 9.40 16.30 10.77
CA ALA A 571 7.96 16.48 10.59
C ALA A 571 7.56 17.96 10.62
N LEU A 572 8.08 18.73 11.56
CA LEU A 572 7.83 20.17 11.64
C LEU A 572 8.39 20.92 10.42
N LEU A 573 9.59 20.57 9.96
CA LEU A 573 10.16 21.13 8.74
C LEU A 573 9.28 20.84 7.52
N PHE A 574 8.88 19.58 7.33
CA PHE A 574 7.99 19.19 6.24
C PHE A 574 6.64 19.90 6.31
N LEU A 575 6.08 20.03 7.52
CA LEU A 575 4.83 20.77 7.71
C LEU A 575 4.99 22.24 7.35
N ALA A 576 6.05 22.90 7.82
CA ALA A 576 6.32 24.31 7.52
C ALA A 576 6.50 24.55 6.02
N LEU A 577 7.31 23.74 5.34
CA LEU A 577 7.50 23.81 3.88
C LEU A 577 6.19 23.59 3.13
N SER A 578 5.36 22.62 3.58
CA SER A 578 4.06 22.33 2.97
C SER A 578 3.09 23.50 3.15
N VAL A 579 3.05 24.10 4.34
CA VAL A 579 2.19 25.27 4.61
C VAL A 579 2.63 26.46 3.76
N MET A 580 3.94 26.72 3.63
CA MET A 580 4.46 27.78 2.75
C MET A 580 4.04 27.55 1.29
N ALA A 581 4.16 26.32 0.81
CA ALA A 581 3.74 25.95 -0.54
C ALA A 581 2.23 26.12 -0.76
N MET A 582 1.40 25.74 0.23
CA MET A 582 -0.05 25.92 0.16
C MET A 582 -0.49 27.38 0.20
N VAL A 583 0.20 28.24 0.94
CA VAL A 583 -0.09 29.68 0.99
C VAL A 583 0.34 30.37 -0.31
N GLY A 584 1.47 29.95 -0.88
CA GLY A 584 2.04 30.54 -2.10
C GLY A 584 1.41 30.03 -3.42
N SER A 585 0.47 29.10 -3.38
CA SER A 585 -0.11 28.51 -4.59
C SER A 585 -1.63 28.42 -4.53
N SER A 586 -2.30 28.43 -5.71
CA SER A 586 -3.70 28.05 -5.81
C SER A 586 -3.85 26.57 -5.38
N TYR A 587 -4.93 26.28 -4.64
CA TYR A 587 -5.26 24.92 -4.21
C TYR A 587 -5.38 23.98 -5.41
N MET A 588 -4.59 22.90 -5.43
CA MET A 588 -4.71 21.82 -6.40
C MET A 588 -5.35 20.60 -5.70
N PRO A 589 -6.55 20.16 -6.12
CA PRO A 589 -7.15 18.95 -5.59
C PRO A 589 -6.29 17.72 -5.93
N PHE A 590 -6.44 16.66 -5.15
CA PHE A 590 -5.81 15.39 -5.50
C PHE A 590 -6.30 14.91 -6.87
N LEU A 591 -5.39 14.39 -7.68
CA LEU A 591 -5.68 13.98 -9.05
C LEU A 591 -6.81 12.94 -9.12
N TYR A 592 -6.84 11.99 -8.22
CA TYR A 592 -7.89 10.95 -8.16
C TYR A 592 -9.29 11.47 -7.75
N ASN A 593 -9.41 12.68 -7.23
CA ASN A 593 -10.73 13.30 -6.99
C ASN A 593 -11.33 13.90 -8.27
N GLN A 594 -10.60 13.86 -9.37
CA GLN A 594 -11.03 14.40 -10.67
C GLN A 594 -11.63 13.33 -11.59
N PHE A 595 -11.54 12.05 -11.18
CA PHE A 595 -12.00 10.89 -11.96
C PHE A 595 -13.25 10.21 -11.38
#